data_05ce392c7f961b54e04902ff938f02fd
#
_entry.id   05ce392c7f961b54e04902ff938f02fd
#
_cell.length_a   1.000
_cell.length_b   1.000
_cell.length_c   1.000
_cell.angle_alpha   90.00
_cell.angle_beta   90.00
_cell.angle_gamma   90.00
#
_symmetry.space_group_name_H-M   'P 1'
#
loop_
_entity.id
_entity.type
_entity.pdbx_description
1 polymer ?
#
loop_
_entity_poly.entity_id
_entity_poly.type
_entity_poly.pdbx_seq_one_letter_code
_entity_poly.pdbx_strand_id
1 'polypeptide(L)'
;MTRWHDRSSGLAEIRNMSLRLRILWTVVLFVICGTSHAMAQTIANQPPAPSAQGATPGNAPAPGLEQEINSEVAESGNGKASLTEVNKELSNPISTIWALSFQQNTFWLNKPERNVVNILFQPVLPVSLTSNWNLITRPVIPVFNSTPYVNKSGNLHRVTGFGDTALVELLSPGPRLAGPWLIGAGPTFIFPTATNSRLGQNKWQIGPTGLLGYLGEKWIAGVFPQQWWSVGGPGSHTISQMNLQYFFSYFPAAGWSIGTSPNMLVNWYAKKNSNKVTFPIGLSISKVVKIGPLPVKFAVQGQYMPVHPDEFGQKWNLQLAVTPVIPKLIKGNLFDF
;
A
#
# COMPACT_ATOMS: atom_id res chain seq x y z
N MET A 1 -11.44 -56.99 -3.23
CA MET A 1 -11.48 -56.05 -4.39
C MET A 1 -11.59 -54.63 -3.85
N THR A 2 -10.45 -53.99 -3.59
CA THR A 2 -10.35 -52.62 -3.05
C THR A 2 -9.88 -51.69 -4.14
N ARG A 3 -10.72 -50.71 -4.47
CA ARG A 3 -10.47 -49.67 -5.47
C ARG A 3 -9.38 -48.73 -4.97
N TRP A 4 -8.30 -48.63 -5.75
CA TRP A 4 -7.31 -47.54 -5.66
C TRP A 4 -7.92 -46.31 -6.38
N HIS A 5 -8.16 -45.24 -5.64
CA HIS A 5 -8.52 -43.94 -6.19
C HIS A 5 -7.25 -43.09 -6.42
N ASP A 6 -7.20 -42.60 -7.59
CA ASP A 6 -6.25 -41.80 -8.32
C ASP A 6 -5.62 -40.64 -7.48
N ARG A 7 -4.29 -40.74 -7.26
CA ARG A 7 -3.45 -39.67 -6.66
C ARG A 7 -2.82 -38.73 -7.69
N SER A 8 -3.20 -38.83 -8.97
CA SER A 8 -2.53 -38.08 -10.04
C SER A 8 -3.00 -36.63 -10.19
N SER A 9 -4.22 -36.27 -9.69
CA SER A 9 -4.78 -34.92 -9.79
C SER A 9 -4.12 -33.90 -8.86
N GLY A 10 -3.70 -34.30 -7.67
CA GLY A 10 -3.12 -33.40 -6.66
C GLY A 10 -1.71 -32.89 -7.00
N LEU A 11 -0.89 -33.72 -7.66
CA LEU A 11 0.46 -33.34 -8.05
C LEU A 11 0.51 -32.40 -9.23
N ALA A 12 -0.47 -32.45 -10.13
CA ALA A 12 -0.63 -31.52 -11.24
C ALA A 12 -1.04 -30.12 -10.76
N GLU A 13 -1.88 -30.02 -9.72
CA GLU A 13 -2.27 -28.75 -9.11
C GLU A 13 -1.12 -28.05 -8.37
N ILE A 14 -0.31 -28.81 -7.63
CA ILE A 14 0.86 -28.29 -6.92
C ILE A 14 1.93 -27.78 -7.94
N ARG A 15 2.11 -28.49 -9.05
CA ARG A 15 3.06 -28.10 -10.11
C ARG A 15 2.62 -26.84 -10.85
N ASN A 16 1.31 -26.67 -11.09
CA ASN A 16 0.73 -25.45 -11.67
C ASN A 16 0.75 -24.26 -10.69
N MET A 17 0.59 -24.51 -9.39
CA MET A 17 0.69 -23.48 -8.36
C MET A 17 2.12 -22.93 -8.24
N SER A 18 3.16 -23.77 -8.35
CA SER A 18 4.56 -23.32 -8.33
C SER A 18 4.95 -22.46 -9.54
N LEU A 19 4.40 -22.76 -10.71
CA LEU A 19 4.65 -21.99 -11.93
C LEU A 19 3.96 -20.60 -11.88
N ARG A 20 2.74 -20.54 -11.33
CA ARG A 20 1.98 -19.30 -11.15
C ARG A 20 2.62 -18.39 -10.08
N LEU A 21 3.17 -18.96 -9.03
CA LEU A 21 3.94 -18.22 -8.02
C LEU A 21 5.24 -17.65 -8.62
N ARG A 22 5.92 -18.41 -9.49
CA ARG A 22 7.11 -17.94 -10.22
C ARG A 22 6.78 -16.77 -11.17
N ILE A 23 5.64 -16.83 -11.86
CA ILE A 23 5.18 -15.73 -12.74
C ILE A 23 4.88 -14.48 -11.88
N LEU A 24 4.23 -14.63 -10.72
CA LEU A 24 3.97 -13.52 -9.81
C LEU A 24 5.27 -12.88 -9.31
N TRP A 25 6.27 -13.69 -8.92
CA TRP A 25 7.60 -13.21 -8.53
C TRP A 25 8.34 -12.54 -9.68
N THR A 26 8.21 -13.05 -10.90
CA THR A 26 8.83 -12.44 -12.10
C THR A 26 8.19 -11.10 -12.43
N VAL A 27 6.87 -10.95 -12.31
CA VAL A 27 6.15 -9.68 -12.50
C VAL A 27 6.54 -8.67 -11.42
N VAL A 28 6.63 -9.07 -10.16
CA VAL A 28 7.09 -8.23 -9.04
C VAL A 28 8.53 -7.79 -9.25
N LEU A 29 9.43 -8.70 -9.67
CA LEU A 29 10.83 -8.39 -10.01
C LEU A 29 10.95 -7.48 -11.24
N PHE A 30 10.10 -7.65 -12.25
CA PHE A 30 10.13 -6.81 -13.46
C PHE A 30 9.65 -5.37 -13.18
N VAL A 31 8.65 -5.20 -12.31
CA VAL A 31 8.22 -3.87 -11.82
C VAL A 31 9.32 -3.20 -10.99
N ILE A 32 10.08 -3.98 -10.23
CA ILE A 32 11.18 -3.46 -9.37
C ILE A 32 12.45 -3.14 -10.19
N CYS A 33 12.81 -3.96 -11.18
CA CYS A 33 14.02 -3.77 -12.02
C CYS A 33 13.80 -2.88 -13.25
N GLY A 34 12.58 -2.85 -13.81
CA GLY A 34 12.30 -2.13 -15.07
C GLY A 34 12.39 -0.60 -14.99
N THR A 35 12.29 -0.03 -13.78
CA THR A 35 12.29 1.43 -13.59
C THR A 35 13.69 2.07 -13.52
N SER A 36 14.75 1.26 -13.39
CA SER A 36 16.12 1.80 -13.24
C SER A 36 16.85 2.04 -14.57
N HIS A 37 16.40 1.47 -15.69
CA HIS A 37 17.10 1.56 -16.99
C HIS A 37 16.36 2.35 -18.07
N ALA A 38 15.07 2.62 -17.91
CA ALA A 38 14.27 3.27 -18.97
C ALA A 38 14.37 4.80 -19.00
N MET A 39 14.91 5.46 -17.97
CA MET A 39 15.00 6.93 -17.93
C MET A 39 16.32 7.52 -18.43
N ALA A 40 17.31 6.70 -18.80
CA ALA A 40 18.62 7.20 -19.21
C ALA A 40 18.82 7.34 -20.74
N GLN A 41 17.89 6.89 -21.58
CA GLN A 41 18.11 6.86 -23.04
C GLN A 41 17.07 7.59 -23.90
N THR A 42 16.12 8.36 -23.33
CA THR A 42 15.05 8.98 -24.14
C THR A 42 15.23 10.49 -24.41
N ILE A 43 16.41 11.08 -24.20
CA ILE A 43 16.65 12.52 -24.47
C ILE A 43 17.45 12.78 -25.76
N ALA A 44 17.87 11.77 -26.49
CA ALA A 44 18.60 11.97 -27.73
C ALA A 44 17.93 11.24 -28.91
N ASN A 45 16.89 11.80 -29.49
CA ASN A 45 16.46 11.67 -30.88
C ASN A 45 14.95 11.86 -31.01
N GLN A 46 14.52 13.08 -31.17
CA GLN A 46 13.15 13.40 -31.61
C GLN A 46 13.22 14.01 -33.02
N PRO A 47 12.65 13.39 -34.06
CA PRO A 47 12.39 14.06 -35.32
C PRO A 47 11.16 15.00 -35.21
N PRO A 48 11.07 16.04 -36.06
CA PRO A 48 10.05 17.08 -35.95
C PRO A 48 8.65 16.57 -36.29
N ALA A 49 7.65 17.11 -35.59
CA ALA A 49 6.25 16.77 -35.70
C ALA A 49 5.65 17.12 -37.07
N PRO A 50 4.78 16.29 -37.63
CA PRO A 50 3.93 16.67 -38.75
C PRO A 50 2.67 17.42 -38.27
N SER A 51 2.32 18.42 -39.06
CA SER A 51 1.19 19.34 -38.88
C SER A 51 -0.18 18.64 -38.80
N ALA A 52 -1.03 19.21 -37.94
CA ALA A 52 -2.41 18.78 -37.72
C ALA A 52 -3.30 18.95 -38.96
N GLN A 53 -4.07 17.92 -39.30
CA GLN A 53 -5.27 18.02 -40.10
C GLN A 53 -6.41 17.20 -39.45
N GLY A 54 -7.49 17.91 -39.13
CA GLY A 54 -8.89 17.53 -39.12
C GLY A 54 -9.32 16.29 -38.34
N ALA A 55 -9.75 16.46 -37.12
CA ALA A 55 -10.50 15.44 -36.39
C ALA A 55 -11.98 15.77 -36.39
N THR A 56 -12.79 14.90 -36.97
CA THR A 56 -14.24 14.82 -36.81
C THR A 56 -14.57 14.16 -35.46
N PRO A 57 -15.59 14.64 -34.70
CA PRO A 57 -15.91 14.05 -33.40
C PRO A 57 -16.80 12.81 -33.56
N GLY A 58 -16.29 11.67 -33.20
CA GLY A 58 -17.03 10.43 -33.03
C GLY A 58 -16.60 9.75 -31.74
N ASN A 59 -17.22 10.11 -30.61
CA ASN A 59 -17.05 9.44 -29.33
C ASN A 59 -17.87 8.14 -29.32
N ALA A 60 -17.25 7.03 -29.73
CA ALA A 60 -17.65 5.71 -29.27
C ALA A 60 -16.68 5.31 -28.14
N PRO A 61 -17.16 4.86 -26.95
CA PRO A 61 -16.27 4.34 -25.90
C PRO A 61 -15.51 3.14 -26.46
N ALA A 62 -14.25 2.98 -26.03
CA ALA A 62 -13.41 1.89 -26.49
C ALA A 62 -14.11 0.54 -26.23
N PRO A 63 -14.18 -0.37 -27.23
CA PRO A 63 -14.96 -1.61 -27.13
C PRO A 63 -14.59 -2.53 -25.94
N GLY A 64 -13.42 -2.36 -25.37
CA GLY A 64 -12.96 -3.12 -24.20
C GLY A 64 -13.63 -2.73 -22.88
N LEU A 65 -14.01 -1.47 -22.69
CA LEU A 65 -14.59 -0.99 -21.44
C LEU A 65 -16.03 -1.47 -21.23
N GLU A 66 -16.83 -1.48 -22.29
CA GLU A 66 -18.20 -2.00 -22.26
C GLU A 66 -18.23 -3.51 -21.99
N GLN A 67 -17.26 -4.24 -22.52
CA GLN A 67 -17.15 -5.68 -22.31
C GLN A 67 -16.72 -6.00 -20.87
N GLU A 68 -15.82 -5.20 -20.28
CA GLU A 68 -15.43 -5.31 -18.86
C GLU A 68 -16.62 -4.98 -17.93
N ILE A 69 -17.38 -3.94 -18.21
CA ILE A 69 -18.57 -3.54 -17.43
C ILE A 69 -19.64 -4.65 -17.48
N ASN A 70 -19.91 -5.20 -18.67
CA ASN A 70 -20.90 -6.26 -18.82
C ASN A 70 -20.48 -7.55 -18.14
N SER A 71 -19.19 -7.90 -18.13
CA SER A 71 -18.68 -9.08 -17.41
C SER A 71 -18.78 -8.90 -15.89
N GLU A 72 -18.54 -7.68 -15.37
CA GLU A 72 -18.68 -7.38 -13.95
C GLU A 72 -20.14 -7.46 -13.47
N VAL A 73 -21.08 -6.94 -14.27
CA VAL A 73 -22.53 -7.04 -14.00
C VAL A 73 -22.97 -8.50 -13.98
N ALA A 74 -22.49 -9.33 -14.91
CA ALA A 74 -22.80 -10.76 -14.95
C ALA A 74 -22.24 -11.52 -13.73
N GLU A 75 -21.03 -11.18 -13.26
CA GLU A 75 -20.44 -11.77 -12.05
C GLU A 75 -21.17 -11.37 -10.79
N SER A 76 -21.60 -10.11 -10.67
CA SER A 76 -22.38 -9.59 -9.55
C SER A 76 -23.74 -10.30 -9.43
N GLY A 77 -24.37 -10.60 -10.57
CA GLY A 77 -25.64 -11.36 -10.62
C GLY A 77 -25.51 -12.82 -10.18
N ASN A 78 -24.31 -13.38 -10.10
CA ASN A 78 -24.05 -14.78 -9.76
C ASN A 78 -23.57 -14.99 -8.31
N GLY A 79 -23.74 -14.01 -7.40
CA GLY A 79 -23.37 -14.09 -5.98
C GLY A 79 -21.87 -14.04 -5.70
N LYS A 80 -21.03 -13.76 -6.68
CA LYS A 80 -19.59 -13.48 -6.52
C LYS A 80 -19.37 -11.97 -6.41
N ALA A 81 -18.48 -11.55 -5.51
CA ALA A 81 -18.09 -10.15 -5.39
C ALA A 81 -17.51 -9.63 -6.71
N SER A 82 -18.00 -8.49 -7.20
CA SER A 82 -17.45 -7.83 -8.38
C SER A 82 -16.02 -7.35 -8.13
N LEU A 83 -15.24 -7.11 -9.20
CA LEU A 83 -13.88 -6.56 -9.06
C LEU A 83 -13.88 -5.17 -8.42
N THR A 84 -14.94 -4.39 -8.62
CA THR A 84 -15.16 -3.10 -7.96
C THR A 84 -15.36 -3.26 -6.46
N GLU A 85 -16.17 -4.22 -6.02
CA GLU A 85 -16.33 -4.53 -4.59
C GLU A 85 -15.02 -5.00 -3.96
N VAL A 86 -14.27 -5.85 -4.64
CA VAL A 86 -12.93 -6.27 -4.18
C VAL A 86 -11.98 -5.08 -4.08
N ASN A 87 -11.99 -4.14 -5.04
CA ASN A 87 -11.17 -2.92 -4.97
C ASN A 87 -11.57 -2.03 -3.80
N LYS A 88 -12.87 -1.89 -3.56
CA LYS A 88 -13.43 -1.14 -2.43
C LYS A 88 -12.98 -1.75 -1.09
N GLU A 89 -13.07 -3.06 -0.94
CA GLU A 89 -12.58 -3.78 0.23
C GLU A 89 -11.05 -3.64 0.41
N LEU A 90 -10.25 -3.75 -0.65
CA LEU A 90 -8.79 -3.54 -0.60
C LEU A 90 -8.38 -2.09 -0.32
N SER A 91 -9.30 -1.15 -0.49
CA SER A 91 -9.10 0.27 -0.14
C SER A 91 -9.56 0.59 1.29
N ASN A 92 -10.28 -0.32 1.94
CA ASN A 92 -10.76 -0.21 3.30
C ASN A 92 -9.67 -0.65 4.30
N PRO A 93 -9.19 0.23 5.20
CA PRO A 93 -8.13 -0.12 6.16
C PRO A 93 -8.51 -1.21 7.17
N ILE A 94 -9.81 -1.43 7.40
CA ILE A 94 -10.35 -2.45 8.31
C ILE A 94 -11.13 -3.53 7.57
N SER A 95 -10.78 -3.76 6.31
CA SER A 95 -11.34 -4.84 5.50
C SER A 95 -11.17 -6.20 6.17
N THR A 96 -12.14 -7.07 5.94
CA THR A 96 -12.07 -8.48 6.38
C THR A 96 -11.38 -9.40 5.37
N ILE A 97 -10.83 -8.86 4.29
CA ILE A 97 -10.08 -9.60 3.27
C ILE A 97 -8.60 -9.69 3.68
N TRP A 98 -8.04 -10.89 3.58
CA TRP A 98 -6.60 -11.11 3.72
C TRP A 98 -5.88 -10.66 2.45
N ALA A 99 -4.93 -9.75 2.59
CA ALA A 99 -4.19 -9.20 1.46
C ALA A 99 -2.70 -9.03 1.79
N LEU A 100 -1.84 -9.26 0.80
CA LEU A 100 -0.41 -9.06 0.92
C LEU A 100 -0.01 -7.87 0.03
N SER A 101 0.20 -6.70 0.62
CA SER A 101 0.58 -5.51 -0.14
C SER A 101 2.09 -5.36 -0.22
N PHE A 102 2.61 -5.21 -1.43
CA PHE A 102 3.99 -4.82 -1.72
C PHE A 102 3.95 -3.42 -2.30
N GLN A 103 4.62 -2.47 -1.64
CA GLN A 103 4.61 -1.07 -2.02
C GLN A 103 6.04 -0.57 -2.19
N GLN A 104 6.36 -0.06 -3.37
CA GLN A 104 7.60 0.68 -3.63
C GLN A 104 7.31 2.17 -3.56
N ASN A 105 8.16 2.93 -2.86
CA ASN A 105 8.17 4.37 -2.90
C ASN A 105 9.52 4.87 -3.40
N THR A 106 9.48 5.88 -4.25
CA THR A 106 10.65 6.64 -4.67
C THR A 106 10.40 8.10 -4.31
N PHE A 107 11.08 8.56 -3.26
CA PHE A 107 11.02 9.95 -2.81
C PHE A 107 12.17 10.72 -3.41
N TRP A 108 11.88 11.87 -4.01
CA TRP A 108 12.89 12.86 -4.36
C TRP A 108 12.97 13.90 -3.27
N LEU A 109 14.20 14.09 -2.76
CA LEU A 109 14.49 15.02 -1.68
C LEU A 109 14.69 16.43 -2.20
N ASN A 110 14.44 17.44 -1.35
CA ASN A 110 14.68 18.83 -1.67
C ASN A 110 16.17 19.16 -1.62
N LYS A 111 16.84 18.82 -0.50
CA LYS A 111 18.29 19.02 -0.28
C LYS A 111 18.85 17.86 0.53
N PRO A 112 19.90 17.17 0.05
CA PRO A 112 20.46 17.24 -1.31
C PRO A 112 19.47 16.70 -2.34
N GLU A 113 19.57 17.12 -3.60
CA GLU A 113 18.76 16.60 -4.70
C GLU A 113 19.14 15.14 -4.99
N ARG A 114 18.54 14.23 -4.26
CA ARG A 114 18.76 12.79 -4.30
C ARG A 114 17.42 12.07 -4.06
N ASN A 115 17.42 10.79 -4.28
CA ASN A 115 16.25 9.95 -4.02
C ASN A 115 16.47 9.03 -2.82
N VAL A 116 15.38 8.75 -2.13
CA VAL A 116 15.22 7.64 -1.19
C VAL A 116 14.31 6.63 -1.84
N VAL A 117 14.69 5.36 -1.83
CA VAL A 117 13.84 4.27 -2.32
C VAL A 117 13.56 3.32 -1.17
N ASN A 118 12.31 2.96 -0.98
CA ASN A 118 11.95 1.87 -0.09
C ASN A 118 10.95 0.91 -0.72
N ILE A 119 10.99 -0.33 -0.25
CA ILE A 119 10.00 -1.36 -0.55
C ILE A 119 9.44 -1.84 0.78
N LEU A 120 8.13 -1.71 0.92
CA LEU A 120 7.37 -2.09 2.10
C LEU A 120 6.57 -3.36 1.80
N PHE A 121 6.63 -4.32 2.70
CA PHE A 121 5.69 -5.43 2.77
C PHE A 121 4.66 -5.10 3.85
N GLN A 122 3.38 -5.03 3.47
CA GLN A 122 2.29 -4.56 4.32
C GLN A 122 1.10 -5.52 4.23
N PRO A 123 1.15 -6.69 4.88
CA PRO A 123 0.00 -7.57 4.92
C PRO A 123 -1.12 -6.97 5.76
N VAL A 124 -2.36 -7.26 5.38
CA VAL A 124 -3.57 -6.97 6.15
C VAL A 124 -4.17 -8.32 6.56
N LEU A 125 -4.20 -8.58 7.86
CA LEU A 125 -4.52 -9.89 8.44
C LEU A 125 -5.69 -9.73 9.44
N PRO A 126 -6.94 -9.62 8.96
CA PRO A 126 -8.10 -9.53 9.81
C PRO A 126 -8.45 -10.89 10.43
N VAL A 127 -8.70 -10.90 11.73
CA VAL A 127 -9.19 -12.06 12.47
C VAL A 127 -10.53 -11.71 13.12
N SER A 128 -11.57 -12.51 12.88
CA SER A 128 -12.84 -12.34 13.54
C SER A 128 -12.73 -12.85 14.98
N LEU A 129 -12.83 -11.94 15.96
CA LEU A 129 -12.82 -12.33 17.37
C LEU A 129 -14.16 -12.92 17.77
N THR A 130 -15.22 -12.23 17.39
CA THR A 130 -16.62 -12.67 17.57
C THR A 130 -17.40 -12.37 16.29
N SER A 131 -18.69 -12.69 16.25
CA SER A 131 -19.59 -12.32 15.14
C SER A 131 -19.67 -10.80 14.89
N ASN A 132 -19.31 -9.99 15.89
CA ASN A 132 -19.46 -8.52 15.89
C ASN A 132 -18.16 -7.76 15.94
N TRP A 133 -17.03 -8.39 16.25
CA TRP A 133 -15.75 -7.72 16.45
C TRP A 133 -14.62 -8.39 15.70
N ASN A 134 -13.79 -7.59 15.07
CA ASN A 134 -12.60 -8.03 14.35
C ASN A 134 -11.34 -7.39 14.95
N LEU A 135 -10.26 -8.16 15.00
CA LEU A 135 -8.90 -7.65 15.20
C LEU A 135 -8.22 -7.57 13.84
N ILE A 136 -7.71 -6.40 13.50
CA ILE A 136 -7.01 -6.15 12.24
C ILE A 136 -5.53 -5.92 12.54
N THR A 137 -4.71 -6.91 12.22
CA THR A 137 -3.25 -6.85 12.35
C THR A 137 -2.63 -6.34 11.06
N ARG A 138 -1.85 -5.27 11.14
CA ARG A 138 -1.22 -4.61 9.98
C ARG A 138 0.25 -4.32 10.26
N PRO A 139 1.16 -5.25 10.01
CA PRO A 139 2.59 -4.95 10.01
C PRO A 139 2.99 -4.16 8.77
N VAL A 140 3.93 -3.24 8.94
CA VAL A 140 4.61 -2.51 7.87
C VAL A 140 6.09 -2.81 8.00
N ILE A 141 6.59 -3.65 7.12
CA ILE A 141 7.96 -4.18 7.13
C ILE A 141 8.74 -3.56 5.97
N PRO A 142 9.66 -2.62 6.22
CA PRO A 142 10.52 -2.06 5.18
C PRO A 142 11.61 -3.06 4.80
N VAL A 143 11.27 -3.96 3.87
CA VAL A 143 12.17 -5.05 3.42
C VAL A 143 13.35 -4.56 2.59
N PHE A 144 13.29 -3.31 2.13
CA PHE A 144 14.36 -2.63 1.43
C PHE A 144 14.26 -1.13 1.67
N ASN A 145 15.34 -0.52 2.12
CA ASN A 145 15.53 0.93 2.18
C ASN A 145 16.87 1.30 1.58
N SER A 146 16.91 2.37 0.80
CA SER A 146 18.13 2.93 0.24
C SER A 146 18.09 4.45 0.40
N THR A 147 18.92 4.97 1.31
CA THR A 147 18.87 6.35 1.79
C THR A 147 20.24 7.04 1.65
N PRO A 148 20.30 8.26 1.10
CA PRO A 148 21.51 9.05 1.09
C PRO A 148 21.82 9.62 2.48
N TYR A 149 23.08 9.76 2.82
CA TYR A 149 23.53 10.44 4.02
C TYR A 149 24.85 11.17 3.78
N VAL A 150 25.12 12.19 4.58
CA VAL A 150 26.40 12.92 4.57
C VAL A 150 27.29 12.34 5.66
N ASN A 151 28.52 11.95 5.31
CA ASN A 151 29.50 11.44 6.27
C ASN A 151 30.17 12.59 7.06
N LYS A 152 31.06 12.26 8.01
CA LYS A 152 31.78 13.25 8.83
C LYS A 152 32.68 14.19 8.02
N SER A 153 33.10 13.77 6.83
CA SER A 153 33.95 14.56 5.91
C SER A 153 33.13 15.42 4.95
N GLY A 154 31.79 15.47 5.11
CA GLY A 154 30.90 16.23 4.22
C GLY A 154 30.54 15.52 2.91
N ASN A 155 31.05 14.31 2.67
CA ASN A 155 30.79 13.56 1.45
C ASN A 155 29.44 12.84 1.49
N LEU A 156 28.75 12.82 0.36
CA LEU A 156 27.47 12.15 0.20
C LEU A 156 27.68 10.66 -0.11
N HIS A 157 27.11 9.81 0.73
CA HIS A 157 27.10 8.36 0.60
C HIS A 157 25.68 7.82 0.61
N ARG A 158 25.53 6.52 0.40
CA ARG A 158 24.25 5.81 0.46
C ARG A 158 24.37 4.58 1.37
N VAL A 159 23.33 4.33 2.15
CA VAL A 159 23.18 3.12 2.95
C VAL A 159 21.93 2.37 2.48
N THR A 160 22.03 1.05 2.45
CA THR A 160 20.94 0.15 2.03
C THR A 160 20.78 -0.98 3.04
N GLY A 161 19.54 -1.39 3.30
CA GLY A 161 19.20 -2.47 4.22
C GLY A 161 17.73 -2.47 4.62
N PHE A 162 17.39 -3.19 5.69
CA PHE A 162 16.06 -3.20 6.28
C PHE A 162 15.83 -1.94 7.13
N GLY A 163 14.56 -1.51 7.24
CA GLY A 163 14.15 -0.43 8.13
C GLY A 163 13.53 -0.92 9.44
N ASP A 164 13.07 0.04 10.27
CA ASP A 164 12.29 -0.27 11.46
C ASP A 164 10.89 -0.75 11.07
N THR A 165 10.45 -1.86 11.67
CA THR A 165 9.12 -2.45 11.44
C THR A 165 8.09 -1.75 12.30
N ALA A 166 6.98 -1.33 11.71
CA ALA A 166 5.81 -0.87 12.44
C ALA A 166 4.74 -1.97 12.48
N LEU A 167 3.97 -2.00 13.57
CA LEU A 167 2.83 -2.88 13.75
C LEU A 167 1.64 -2.07 14.25
N VAL A 168 0.51 -2.26 13.60
CA VAL A 168 -0.77 -1.67 13.97
C VAL A 168 -1.73 -2.78 14.32
N GLU A 169 -2.37 -2.67 15.49
CA GLU A 169 -3.44 -3.54 15.92
C GLU A 169 -4.71 -2.70 16.11
N LEU A 170 -5.77 -3.04 15.37
CA LEU A 170 -7.05 -2.33 15.44
C LEU A 170 -8.15 -3.29 15.86
N LEU A 171 -8.80 -2.97 16.96
CA LEU A 171 -10.12 -3.53 17.29
C LEU A 171 -11.18 -2.72 16.55
N SER A 172 -11.99 -3.40 15.76
CA SER A 172 -13.00 -2.78 14.91
C SER A 172 -14.33 -3.53 15.03
N PRO A 173 -15.48 -2.81 15.21
CA PRO A 173 -16.79 -3.44 15.09
C PRO A 173 -17.01 -3.93 13.66
N GLY A 174 -17.70 -5.07 13.53
CA GLY A 174 -18.11 -5.57 12.23
C GLY A 174 -19.21 -4.72 11.59
N PRO A 175 -19.49 -4.90 10.28
CA PRO A 175 -20.48 -4.11 9.55
C PRO A 175 -21.90 -4.16 10.15
N ARG A 176 -22.25 -5.22 10.88
CA ARG A 176 -23.55 -5.33 11.57
C ARG A 176 -23.74 -4.27 12.65
N LEU A 177 -22.64 -3.87 13.35
CA LEU A 177 -22.68 -2.85 14.40
C LEU A 177 -22.37 -1.45 13.85
N ALA A 178 -21.40 -1.34 12.98
CA ALA A 178 -20.91 -0.06 12.49
C ALA A 178 -21.69 0.46 11.27
N GLY A 179 -22.41 -0.41 10.55
CA GLY A 179 -23.03 -0.06 9.27
C GLY A 179 -21.97 0.40 8.26
N PRO A 180 -22.14 1.59 7.65
CA PRO A 180 -21.16 2.12 6.69
C PRO A 180 -19.98 2.83 7.34
N TRP A 181 -19.95 2.99 8.67
CA TRP A 181 -18.86 3.63 9.37
C TRP A 181 -17.65 2.72 9.51
N LEU A 182 -16.49 3.27 9.22
CA LEU A 182 -15.21 2.63 9.43
C LEU A 182 -14.63 3.16 10.72
N ILE A 183 -14.70 2.35 11.78
CA ILE A 183 -14.26 2.73 13.12
C ILE A 183 -13.29 1.66 13.61
N GLY A 184 -12.18 2.09 14.15
CA GLY A 184 -11.22 1.20 14.79
C GLY A 184 -10.32 1.95 15.76
N ALA A 185 -9.87 1.28 16.79
CA ALA A 185 -8.91 1.83 17.74
C ALA A 185 -8.01 0.72 18.28
N GLY A 186 -6.80 1.09 18.69
CA GLY A 186 -5.88 0.14 19.29
C GLY A 186 -4.47 0.67 19.46
N PRO A 187 -3.51 -0.18 19.85
CA PRO A 187 -2.12 0.18 19.95
C PRO A 187 -1.39 0.13 18.61
N THR A 188 -0.31 0.89 18.52
CA THR A 188 0.65 0.81 17.43
C THR A 188 2.08 0.83 17.98
N PHE A 189 2.97 0.11 17.31
CA PHE A 189 4.34 -0.12 17.76
C PHE A 189 5.32 0.17 16.63
N ILE A 190 6.54 0.58 16.98
CA ILE A 190 7.70 0.56 16.08
C ILE A 190 8.82 -0.21 16.78
N PHE A 191 9.33 -1.22 16.08
CA PHE A 191 10.41 -2.10 16.53
C PHE A 191 11.72 -1.64 15.87
N PRO A 192 12.84 -1.54 16.61
CA PRO A 192 14.14 -1.14 16.07
C PRO A 192 14.80 -2.30 15.29
N THR A 193 14.19 -2.71 14.19
CA THR A 193 14.64 -3.83 13.33
C THR A 193 15.58 -3.40 12.21
N ALA A 194 15.88 -2.10 12.09
CA ALA A 194 16.75 -1.59 11.05
C ALA A 194 18.16 -2.18 11.13
N THR A 195 18.70 -2.62 10.00
CA THR A 195 20.05 -3.19 9.91
C THR A 195 21.17 -2.16 10.03
N ASN A 196 20.85 -0.88 9.97
CA ASN A 196 21.77 0.23 10.13
C ASN A 196 21.07 1.41 10.82
N SER A 197 21.76 2.10 11.73
CA SER A 197 21.23 3.24 12.48
C SER A 197 20.75 4.43 11.61
N ARG A 198 21.11 4.49 10.34
CA ARG A 198 20.62 5.48 9.38
C ARG A 198 19.36 5.08 8.64
N LEU A 199 18.93 3.83 8.78
CA LEU A 199 17.71 3.27 8.16
C LEU A 199 16.56 3.15 9.15
N GLY A 200 16.81 3.43 10.43
CA GLY A 200 15.83 3.41 11.51
C GLY A 200 16.17 4.42 12.60
N GLN A 201 15.39 4.41 13.64
CA GLN A 201 15.50 5.34 14.77
C GLN A 201 16.15 4.71 16.00
N ASN A 202 16.42 3.39 15.98
CA ASN A 202 17.00 2.61 17.09
C ASN A 202 16.21 2.75 18.40
N LYS A 203 14.89 2.95 18.34
CA LYS A 203 14.03 3.12 19.51
C LYS A 203 12.81 2.21 19.41
N TRP A 204 12.50 1.57 20.50
CA TRP A 204 11.19 0.97 20.72
C TRP A 204 10.19 2.10 20.91
N GLN A 205 9.10 2.05 20.17
CA GLN A 205 8.07 3.06 20.26
C GLN A 205 6.71 2.40 20.36
N ILE A 206 5.83 3.03 21.15
CA ILE A 206 4.44 2.61 21.36
C ILE A 206 3.54 3.82 21.35
N GLY A 207 2.28 3.65 20.99
CA GLY A 207 1.26 4.68 21.11
C GLY A 207 -0.10 4.20 20.63
N PRO A 208 -1.09 5.09 20.66
CA PRO A 208 -2.42 4.81 20.18
C PRO A 208 -2.53 5.00 18.67
N THR A 209 -3.48 4.29 18.11
CA THR A 209 -3.97 4.49 16.75
C THR A 209 -5.48 4.49 16.74
N GLY A 210 -6.07 5.16 15.76
CA GLY A 210 -7.50 5.18 15.54
C GLY A 210 -7.81 5.25 14.05
N LEU A 211 -8.99 4.83 13.69
CA LEU A 211 -9.54 4.95 12.35
C LEU A 211 -10.95 5.51 12.45
N LEU A 212 -11.22 6.53 11.65
CA LEU A 212 -12.56 7.04 11.42
C LEU A 212 -12.75 7.26 9.92
N GLY A 213 -13.78 6.64 9.36
CA GLY A 213 -14.10 6.80 7.95
C GLY A 213 -15.53 6.41 7.62
N TYR A 214 -15.86 6.51 6.37
CA TYR A 214 -17.18 6.18 5.86
C TYR A 214 -17.06 5.45 4.52
N LEU A 215 -17.83 4.39 4.38
CA LEU A 215 -17.93 3.56 3.20
C LEU A 215 -19.22 3.90 2.46
N GLY A 216 -19.16 4.77 1.47
CA GLY A 216 -20.27 5.10 0.60
C GLY A 216 -20.52 4.01 -0.46
N GLU A 217 -21.54 4.20 -1.28
CA GLU A 217 -21.87 3.26 -2.36
C GLU A 217 -20.71 3.11 -3.36
N LYS A 218 -20.22 4.25 -3.88
CA LYS A 218 -19.13 4.31 -4.88
C LYS A 218 -17.88 5.03 -4.39
N TRP A 219 -17.72 5.24 -3.09
CA TRP A 219 -16.58 5.94 -2.54
C TRP A 219 -16.26 5.49 -1.12
N ILE A 220 -15.05 5.75 -0.69
CA ILE A 220 -14.56 5.56 0.67
C ILE A 220 -13.75 6.79 1.06
N ALA A 221 -13.90 7.26 2.28
CA ALA A 221 -13.08 8.35 2.81
C ALA A 221 -12.83 8.15 4.30
N GLY A 222 -11.71 8.67 4.80
CA GLY A 222 -11.43 8.63 6.22
C GLY A 222 -10.04 9.13 6.59
N VAL A 223 -9.76 9.01 7.88
CA VAL A 223 -8.48 9.38 8.51
C VAL A 223 -8.02 8.25 9.42
N PHE A 224 -6.72 8.06 9.46
CA PHE A 224 -6.08 6.98 10.21
C PHE A 224 -4.82 7.51 10.92
N PRO A 225 -4.98 8.22 12.08
CA PRO A 225 -3.88 8.70 12.90
C PRO A 225 -3.19 7.56 13.65
N GLN A 226 -1.87 7.65 13.75
CA GLN A 226 -0.99 6.78 14.51
C GLN A 226 0.02 7.67 15.23
N GLN A 227 0.07 7.63 16.55
CA GLN A 227 1.02 8.38 17.36
C GLN A 227 2.01 7.43 18.01
N TRP A 228 3.29 7.81 18.07
CA TRP A 228 4.32 7.03 18.75
C TRP A 228 5.19 7.90 19.67
N TRP A 229 5.54 7.31 20.79
CA TRP A 229 6.56 7.82 21.69
C TRP A 229 7.61 6.76 21.94
N SER A 230 8.89 7.16 22.00
CA SER A 230 9.95 6.24 22.38
C SER A 230 9.85 5.81 23.83
N VAL A 231 9.92 4.52 24.09
CA VAL A 231 9.85 3.90 25.43
C VAL A 231 11.14 3.19 25.82
N GLY A 232 12.09 2.99 24.88
CA GLY A 232 13.37 2.32 25.11
C GLY A 232 14.30 2.39 23.92
N GLY A 233 15.52 1.89 24.08
CA GLY A 233 16.54 1.83 23.05
C GLY A 233 17.75 2.72 23.35
N PRO A 234 18.88 2.55 22.61
CA PRO A 234 20.15 3.20 22.90
C PRO A 234 20.11 4.73 22.70
N GLY A 235 20.98 5.46 23.40
CA GLY A 235 21.12 6.91 23.35
C GLY A 235 20.05 7.67 24.12
N SER A 236 20.32 8.95 24.42
CA SER A 236 19.46 9.81 25.22
C SER A 236 18.37 10.54 24.45
N HIS A 237 18.34 10.45 23.11
CA HIS A 237 17.32 11.14 22.32
C HIS A 237 15.96 10.47 22.50
N THR A 238 14.92 11.28 22.61
CA THR A 238 13.52 10.88 22.68
C THR A 238 12.85 11.13 21.34
N ILE A 239 11.83 10.32 21.02
CA ILE A 239 11.04 10.45 19.81
C ILE A 239 9.59 10.68 20.20
N SER A 240 8.96 11.63 19.56
CA SER A 240 7.53 11.82 19.51
C SER A 240 7.14 12.15 18.08
N GLN A 241 6.37 11.28 17.45
CA GLN A 241 6.00 11.41 16.05
C GLN A 241 4.59 10.90 15.77
N MET A 242 3.97 11.45 14.75
CA MET A 242 2.66 11.04 14.28
C MET A 242 2.68 10.78 12.78
N ASN A 243 1.98 9.74 12.37
CA ASN A 243 1.54 9.51 10.99
C ASN A 243 0.02 9.70 10.93
N LEU A 244 -0.44 10.59 10.09
CA LEU A 244 -1.84 10.73 9.76
C LEU A 244 -2.06 10.35 8.30
N GLN A 245 -2.55 9.14 8.06
CA GLN A 245 -3.04 8.77 6.75
C GLN A 245 -4.45 9.34 6.57
N TYR A 246 -4.66 10.12 5.53
CA TYR A 246 -6.00 10.49 5.09
C TYR A 246 -6.25 9.88 3.72
N PHE A 247 -7.44 9.38 3.48
CA PHE A 247 -7.75 8.66 2.26
C PHE A 247 -9.11 9.02 1.71
N PHE A 248 -9.16 9.04 0.40
CA PHE A 248 -10.39 9.11 -0.39
C PHE A 248 -10.20 8.28 -1.65
N SER A 249 -11.19 7.48 -2.01
CA SER A 249 -11.21 6.76 -3.29
C SER A 249 -12.62 6.71 -3.84
N TYR A 250 -12.75 6.94 -5.13
CA TYR A 250 -13.97 6.77 -5.90
C TYR A 250 -13.82 5.55 -6.81
N PHE A 251 -14.89 4.76 -6.93
CA PHE A 251 -14.93 3.49 -7.66
C PHE A 251 -15.93 3.60 -8.82
N PRO A 252 -15.49 3.95 -10.03
CA PRO A 252 -16.39 4.13 -11.17
C PRO A 252 -17.05 2.81 -11.61
N ALA A 253 -16.29 1.81 -12.00
CA ALA A 253 -16.71 0.48 -12.39
C ALA A 253 -15.49 -0.38 -12.79
N ALA A 254 -15.72 -1.64 -13.17
CA ALA A 254 -14.74 -2.54 -13.79
C ALA A 254 -13.43 -2.68 -13.00
N GLY A 255 -13.54 -2.67 -11.67
CA GLY A 255 -12.41 -2.80 -10.75
C GLY A 255 -11.48 -1.59 -10.68
N TRP A 256 -11.81 -0.45 -11.29
CA TRP A 256 -11.03 0.78 -11.20
C TRP A 256 -11.31 1.56 -9.92
N SER A 257 -10.31 2.31 -9.47
CA SER A 257 -10.50 3.41 -8.52
C SER A 257 -9.57 4.57 -8.84
N ILE A 258 -10.04 5.77 -8.49
CA ILE A 258 -9.27 7.00 -8.51
C ILE A 258 -9.40 7.68 -7.14
N GLY A 259 -8.30 8.18 -6.58
CA GLY A 259 -8.34 8.75 -5.24
C GLY A 259 -6.98 9.20 -4.74
N THR A 260 -6.83 9.20 -3.43
CA THR A 260 -5.60 9.58 -2.74
C THR A 260 -5.52 8.86 -1.39
N SER A 261 -4.30 8.54 -0.94
CA SER A 261 -4.09 7.91 0.37
C SER A 261 -2.69 8.20 0.90
N PRO A 262 -2.30 9.47 1.02
CA PRO A 262 -0.97 9.85 1.49
C PRO A 262 -0.87 9.82 3.01
N ASN A 263 0.38 9.85 3.50
CA ASN A 263 0.71 9.86 4.91
C ASN A 263 1.35 11.22 5.28
N MET A 264 0.65 12.05 6.05
CA MET A 264 1.22 13.23 6.69
C MET A 264 2.06 12.79 7.88
N LEU A 265 3.30 13.26 7.94
CA LEU A 265 4.22 12.94 9.03
C LEU A 265 4.44 14.17 9.91
N VAL A 266 4.44 13.98 11.23
CA VAL A 266 4.72 15.02 12.21
C VAL A 266 5.82 14.54 13.16
N ASN A 267 6.90 15.32 13.24
CA ASN A 267 7.93 15.17 14.27
C ASN A 267 7.75 16.26 15.34
N TRP A 268 7.19 15.91 16.49
CA TRP A 268 6.87 16.87 17.53
C TRP A 268 8.12 17.51 18.16
N TYR A 269 9.24 16.79 18.15
CA TYR A 269 10.51 17.26 18.76
C TYR A 269 11.48 17.87 17.74
N ALA A 270 11.03 18.16 16.52
CA ALA A 270 11.86 18.88 15.56
C ALA A 270 12.23 20.27 16.12
N LYS A 271 13.53 20.59 16.10
CA LYS A 271 14.07 21.84 16.65
C LYS A 271 13.53 23.09 15.96
N LYS A 272 13.31 23.02 14.64
CA LYS A 272 12.72 24.09 13.82
C LYS A 272 11.27 23.74 13.51
N ASN A 273 10.37 24.71 13.61
CA ASN A 273 8.95 24.51 13.29
C ASN A 273 8.75 24.13 11.80
N SER A 274 9.57 24.67 10.89
CA SER A 274 9.56 24.29 9.47
C SER A 274 9.84 22.81 9.22
N ASN A 275 10.53 22.13 10.14
CA ASN A 275 10.91 20.72 10.02
C ASN A 275 9.97 19.76 10.76
N LYS A 276 8.87 20.27 11.33
CA LYS A 276 7.94 19.45 12.10
C LYS A 276 7.04 18.60 11.20
N VAL A 277 6.62 19.13 10.06
CA VAL A 277 5.56 18.53 9.25
C VAL A 277 6.05 18.20 7.86
N THR A 278 5.73 17.00 7.39
CA THR A 278 5.73 16.64 5.97
C THR A 278 4.29 16.41 5.56
N PHE A 279 3.75 17.29 4.70
CA PHE A 279 2.36 17.21 4.25
C PHE A 279 2.31 16.88 2.75
N PRO A 280 1.95 15.65 2.38
CA PRO A 280 1.79 15.25 0.99
C PRO A 280 0.38 15.57 0.47
N ILE A 281 0.29 15.96 -0.79
CA ILE A 281 -0.93 15.93 -1.60
C ILE A 281 -0.66 15.05 -2.81
N GLY A 282 -1.65 14.28 -3.26
CA GLY A 282 -1.40 13.36 -4.36
C GLY A 282 -2.65 12.79 -4.98
N LEU A 283 -2.44 12.08 -6.08
CA LEU A 283 -3.46 11.37 -6.82
C LEU A 283 -3.02 9.94 -7.07
N SER A 284 -3.93 8.99 -6.91
CA SER A 284 -3.73 7.58 -7.20
C SER A 284 -4.76 7.06 -8.18
N ILE A 285 -4.33 6.12 -8.99
CA ILE A 285 -5.20 5.29 -9.83
C ILE A 285 -4.90 3.84 -9.50
N SER A 286 -5.92 3.02 -9.35
CA SER A 286 -5.74 1.58 -9.18
C SER A 286 -6.75 0.78 -9.99
N LYS A 287 -6.38 -0.47 -10.27
CA LYS A 287 -7.26 -1.47 -10.88
C LYS A 287 -7.06 -2.82 -10.20
N VAL A 288 -8.16 -3.49 -9.95
CA VAL A 288 -8.16 -4.92 -9.59
C VAL A 288 -8.37 -5.73 -10.84
N VAL A 289 -7.54 -6.73 -11.04
CA VAL A 289 -7.66 -7.71 -12.12
C VAL A 289 -7.57 -9.11 -11.55
N LYS A 290 -8.12 -10.11 -12.24
CA LYS A 290 -7.96 -11.52 -11.90
C LYS A 290 -6.71 -12.08 -12.55
N ILE A 291 -5.79 -12.64 -11.76
CA ILE A 291 -4.64 -13.41 -12.25
C ILE A 291 -4.85 -14.86 -11.84
N GLY A 292 -5.43 -15.66 -12.77
CA GLY A 292 -5.97 -16.97 -12.45
C GLY A 292 -7.14 -16.83 -11.44
N PRO A 293 -7.13 -17.54 -10.30
CA PRO A 293 -8.20 -17.45 -9.30
C PRO A 293 -8.03 -16.26 -8.33
N LEU A 294 -6.89 -15.54 -8.37
CA LEU A 294 -6.55 -14.52 -7.38
C LEU A 294 -6.87 -13.12 -7.91
N PRO A 295 -7.69 -12.32 -7.21
CA PRO A 295 -7.77 -10.89 -7.43
C PRO A 295 -6.45 -10.23 -7.03
N VAL A 296 -5.93 -9.35 -7.87
CA VAL A 296 -4.71 -8.59 -7.61
C VAL A 296 -4.98 -7.12 -7.91
N LYS A 297 -4.75 -6.24 -6.93
CA LYS A 297 -4.82 -4.80 -7.11
C LYS A 297 -3.46 -4.26 -7.52
N PHE A 298 -3.44 -3.48 -8.58
CA PHE A 298 -2.31 -2.65 -8.99
C PHE A 298 -2.67 -1.19 -8.72
N ALA A 299 -1.73 -0.44 -8.15
CA ALA A 299 -1.93 0.98 -7.86
C ALA A 299 -0.68 1.78 -8.17
N VAL A 300 -0.90 2.99 -8.68
CA VAL A 300 0.13 4.02 -8.89
C VAL A 300 -0.35 5.29 -8.22
N GLN A 301 0.53 5.95 -7.44
CA GLN A 301 0.22 7.21 -6.79
C GLN A 301 1.40 8.18 -6.95
N GLY A 302 1.11 9.38 -7.47
CA GLY A 302 2.02 10.53 -7.45
C GLY A 302 1.70 11.43 -6.28
N GLN A 303 2.73 11.93 -5.56
CA GLN A 303 2.55 12.83 -4.42
C GLN A 303 3.53 13.98 -4.52
N TYR A 304 3.07 15.17 -4.12
CA TYR A 304 3.87 16.37 -3.92
C TYR A 304 3.76 16.79 -2.46
N MET A 305 4.88 17.18 -1.83
CA MET A 305 4.93 17.64 -0.46
C MET A 305 5.18 19.15 -0.45
N PRO A 306 4.13 20.00 -0.42
CA PRO A 306 4.26 21.46 -0.31
C PRO A 306 4.90 21.89 1.01
N VAL A 307 4.74 21.09 2.07
CA VAL A 307 5.37 21.28 3.37
C VAL A 307 6.28 20.09 3.64
N HIS A 308 7.55 20.35 3.84
CA HIS A 308 8.58 19.35 4.12
C HIS A 308 9.76 19.98 4.86
N PRO A 309 10.59 19.20 5.56
CA PRO A 309 11.85 19.68 6.17
C PRO A 309 12.80 20.32 5.16
N ASP A 310 13.58 21.31 5.61
CA ASP A 310 14.54 22.04 4.78
C ASP A 310 15.62 21.13 4.21
N GLU A 311 16.16 20.22 5.05
CA GLU A 311 17.18 19.25 4.67
C GLU A 311 16.63 17.84 4.71
N PHE A 312 16.98 17.02 3.71
CA PHE A 312 16.47 15.65 3.52
C PHE A 312 14.94 15.56 3.45
N GLY A 313 14.25 16.72 3.29
CA GLY A 313 12.79 16.76 3.14
C GLY A 313 12.36 16.13 1.83
N GLN A 314 11.33 15.29 1.90
CA GLN A 314 10.71 14.67 0.73
C GLN A 314 9.91 15.74 -0.03
N LYS A 315 10.16 15.92 -1.32
CA LYS A 315 9.45 16.89 -2.17
C LYS A 315 8.44 16.23 -3.10
N TRP A 316 8.82 15.10 -3.67
CA TRP A 316 7.97 14.27 -4.54
C TRP A 316 8.06 12.82 -4.13
N ASN A 317 6.98 12.07 -4.37
CA ASN A 317 6.96 10.61 -4.27
C ASN A 317 6.23 10.01 -5.46
N LEU A 318 6.81 8.96 -6.04
CA LEU A 318 6.12 8.00 -6.88
C LEU A 318 5.98 6.71 -6.10
N GLN A 319 4.75 6.26 -5.93
CA GLN A 319 4.39 5.03 -5.24
C GLN A 319 3.80 4.04 -6.24
N LEU A 320 4.31 2.83 -6.22
CA LEU A 320 3.78 1.68 -6.95
C LEU A 320 3.37 0.62 -5.93
N ALA A 321 2.20 0.03 -6.09
CA ALA A 321 1.75 -1.04 -5.19
C ALA A 321 1.11 -2.20 -5.96
N VAL A 322 1.38 -3.41 -5.46
CA VAL A 322 0.77 -4.67 -5.92
C VAL A 322 0.23 -5.39 -4.71
N THR A 323 -1.07 -5.70 -4.73
CA THR A 323 -1.76 -6.28 -3.57
C THR A 323 -2.58 -7.50 -4.00
N PRO A 324 -2.02 -8.71 -3.98
CA PRO A 324 -2.78 -9.94 -4.14
C PRO A 324 -3.67 -10.20 -2.92
N VAL A 325 -4.90 -10.65 -3.18
CA VAL A 325 -5.82 -11.19 -2.19
C VAL A 325 -5.48 -12.66 -1.96
N ILE A 326 -5.39 -13.06 -0.70
CA ILE A 326 -5.14 -14.46 -0.35
C ILE A 326 -6.33 -15.05 0.41
N PRO A 327 -6.53 -16.38 0.37
CA PRO A 327 -7.53 -17.04 1.22
C PRO A 327 -7.25 -16.79 2.71
N LYS A 328 -8.31 -16.64 3.50
CA LYS A 328 -8.20 -16.57 4.96
C LYS A 328 -7.60 -17.87 5.50
N LEU A 329 -6.48 -17.75 6.23
CA LEU A 329 -5.86 -18.89 6.91
C LEU A 329 -6.56 -19.20 8.24
N ILE A 330 -7.10 -18.19 8.93
CA ILE A 330 -7.92 -18.32 10.14
C ILE A 330 -9.36 -18.12 9.74
N LYS A 331 -10.18 -19.16 9.89
CA LYS A 331 -11.60 -19.19 9.54
C LYS A 331 -12.43 -19.27 10.83
N GLY A 332 -13.66 -18.72 10.76
CA GLY A 332 -14.57 -18.66 11.91
C GLY A 332 -14.22 -17.57 12.91
N ASN A 333 -14.91 -17.57 14.02
CA ASN A 333 -14.67 -16.67 15.14
C ASN A 333 -13.64 -17.30 16.09
N LEU A 334 -12.79 -16.47 16.67
CA LEU A 334 -11.79 -16.94 17.66
C LEU A 334 -12.48 -17.29 19.00
N PHE A 335 -13.54 -16.55 19.30
CA PHE A 335 -14.35 -16.75 20.51
C PHE A 335 -15.81 -16.87 20.11
N ASP A 336 -16.38 -18.04 20.32
CA ASP A 336 -17.81 -18.30 20.20
C ASP A 336 -18.43 -18.21 21.61
N PHE A 337 -19.03 -17.04 21.90
CA PHE A 337 -19.83 -16.83 23.12
C PHE A 337 -21.31 -16.81 22.77
#